data_2261ed8d14afb8a48583c523ae14a5fe
#
_entry.id   2261ed8d14afb8a48583c523ae14a5fe
#
_cell.length_a   1.000
_cell.length_b   1.000
_cell.length_c   1.000
_cell.angle_alpha   90.00
_cell.angle_beta   90.00
_cell.angle_gamma   90.00
#
_symmetry.space_group_name_H-M   'P 1'
#
loop_
_entity.id
_entity.type
_entity.pdbx_description
1 polymer ?
#
loop_
_entity_poly.entity_id
_entity_poly.type
_entity_poly.pdbx_seq_one_letter_code
_entity_poly.pdbx_strand_id
1 'polypeptide(L)'
;MRFHLRPQTPLFLLLISGCLQSVAAAPAAEAPRAGERHEMVRKQIEPGGVKDKVVLRAMRRAPRHLFVPERFVGAAYADRPLPIGYGQTISQPYIVAAMTEELDLEAGDKVLEVGTGSGYQAAVLAEITDEVYSIEIIGKLAERAEKDLAQAGYDEVEVRHGDGFFGWEEHAPFDAIIVTAAPSSIPPPLLKQLKPGGRMVIPVGSSFGAQRLLLVRKDEDGDTSTRSLMPVRFVPFTREKR
;
A
#
# COMPACT_ATOMS: atom_id res chain seq x y z
N MET A 1 -85.02 31.65 -23.18
CA MET A 1 -83.61 31.55 -22.85
C MET A 1 -83.45 30.83 -21.54
N ARG A 2 -83.10 29.53 -21.57
CA ARG A 2 -82.92 28.69 -20.36
C ARG A 2 -81.48 28.46 -20.13
N PHE A 3 -80.91 29.00 -19.04
CA PHE A 3 -79.54 28.72 -18.59
C PHE A 3 -79.52 27.43 -17.77
N HIS A 4 -78.76 26.46 -18.22
CA HIS A 4 -78.49 25.21 -17.48
C HIS A 4 -77.22 25.41 -16.65
N LEU A 5 -77.39 25.43 -15.32
CA LEU A 5 -76.25 25.34 -14.36
C LEU A 5 -75.79 23.86 -14.24
N ARG A 6 -74.54 23.62 -14.47
CA ARG A 6 -73.87 22.33 -14.19
C ARG A 6 -73.34 22.34 -12.75
N PRO A 7 -73.47 21.21 -12.03
CA PRO A 7 -72.98 21.09 -10.68
C PRO A 7 -71.47 20.85 -10.70
N GLN A 8 -70.74 21.59 -9.84
CA GLN A 8 -69.31 21.39 -9.57
C GLN A 8 -69.13 20.23 -8.55
N THR A 9 -68.32 19.25 -8.91
CA THR A 9 -67.88 18.17 -8.03
C THR A 9 -66.68 18.61 -7.19
N PRO A 10 -66.65 18.42 -5.87
CA PRO A 10 -65.49 18.75 -5.05
C PRO A 10 -64.39 17.73 -5.22
N LEU A 11 -63.19 18.19 -5.54
CA LEU A 11 -61.98 17.42 -5.63
C LEU A 11 -61.45 17.13 -4.21
N PHE A 12 -61.56 15.89 -3.77
CA PHE A 12 -60.97 15.42 -2.50
C PHE A 12 -59.46 15.22 -2.70
N LEU A 13 -58.65 16.10 -2.10
CA LEU A 13 -57.19 15.97 -2.07
C LEU A 13 -56.79 14.98 -0.97
N LEU A 14 -56.44 13.74 -1.36
CA LEU A 14 -55.90 12.75 -0.44
C LEU A 14 -54.41 13.10 -0.16
N LEU A 15 -54.13 13.64 1.02
CA LEU A 15 -52.77 13.78 1.55
C LEU A 15 -52.25 12.41 2.01
N ILE A 16 -51.44 11.75 1.15
CA ILE A 16 -50.70 10.56 1.54
C ILE A 16 -49.45 11.05 2.31
N SER A 17 -49.53 11.00 3.64
CA SER A 17 -48.38 11.21 4.53
C SER A 17 -47.47 9.98 4.43
N GLY A 18 -46.47 10.03 3.54
CA GLY A 18 -45.43 9.04 3.42
C GLY A 18 -44.49 9.11 4.61
N CYS A 19 -44.64 8.19 5.55
CA CYS A 19 -43.67 7.97 6.63
C CYS A 19 -42.38 7.44 6.01
N LEU A 20 -41.39 8.30 5.76
CA LEU A 20 -40.03 7.87 5.45
C LEU A 20 -39.44 7.19 6.69
N GLN A 21 -39.55 5.87 6.76
CA GLN A 21 -38.73 5.09 7.68
C GLN A 21 -37.30 5.13 7.19
N SER A 22 -36.47 5.87 7.90
CA SER A 22 -34.99 5.82 7.75
C SER A 22 -34.55 4.38 8.06
N VAL A 23 -34.26 3.60 7.03
CA VAL A 23 -33.59 2.31 7.19
C VAL A 23 -32.16 2.64 7.61
N ALA A 24 -31.89 2.53 8.91
CA ALA A 24 -30.53 2.56 9.41
C ALA A 24 -29.74 1.45 8.70
N ALA A 25 -28.74 1.82 7.90
CA ALA A 25 -27.85 0.86 7.28
C ALA A 25 -27.25 -0.01 8.39
N ALA A 26 -27.41 -1.34 8.29
CA ALA A 26 -26.74 -2.27 9.18
C ALA A 26 -25.22 -1.95 9.16
N PRO A 27 -24.53 -2.01 10.31
CA PRO A 27 -23.08 -1.82 10.34
C PRO A 27 -22.47 -2.82 9.35
N ALA A 28 -21.64 -2.31 8.42
CA ALA A 28 -20.92 -3.14 7.47
C ALA A 28 -20.20 -4.25 8.26
N ALA A 29 -20.41 -5.51 7.85
CA ALA A 29 -19.78 -6.64 8.52
C ALA A 29 -18.27 -6.36 8.59
N GLU A 30 -17.68 -6.47 9.79
CA GLU A 30 -16.26 -6.21 9.98
C GLU A 30 -15.46 -7.15 9.09
N ALA A 31 -14.53 -6.60 8.31
CA ALA A 31 -13.75 -7.39 7.35
C ALA A 31 -13.02 -8.54 8.06
N PRO A 32 -12.87 -9.72 7.42
CA PRO A 32 -12.26 -10.90 8.05
C PRO A 32 -10.97 -10.57 8.78
N ARG A 33 -10.83 -11.05 10.02
CA ARG A 33 -9.67 -10.85 10.91
C ARG A 33 -9.31 -9.39 11.22
N ALA A 34 -10.27 -8.46 11.16
CA ALA A 34 -10.04 -7.05 11.47
C ALA A 34 -9.52 -6.84 12.89
N GLY A 35 -10.05 -7.58 13.89
CA GLY A 35 -9.57 -7.52 15.27
C GLY A 35 -8.08 -7.81 15.40
N GLU A 36 -7.55 -8.83 14.69
CA GLU A 36 -6.11 -9.15 14.70
C GLU A 36 -5.26 -8.05 14.03
N ARG A 37 -5.74 -7.45 12.94
CA ARG A 37 -5.07 -6.31 12.32
C ARG A 37 -4.99 -5.11 13.24
N HIS A 38 -6.09 -4.76 13.89
CA HIS A 38 -6.14 -3.66 14.85
C HIS A 38 -5.23 -3.93 16.06
N GLU A 39 -5.19 -5.16 16.52
CA GLU A 39 -4.29 -5.55 17.62
C GLU A 39 -2.81 -5.48 17.19
N MET A 40 -2.46 -5.94 15.99
CA MET A 40 -1.12 -5.79 15.42
C MET A 40 -0.69 -4.31 15.41
N VAL A 41 -1.53 -3.40 14.93
CA VAL A 41 -1.20 -1.97 14.91
C VAL A 41 -1.01 -1.44 16.33
N ARG A 42 -1.97 -1.69 17.22
CA ARG A 42 -1.97 -1.15 18.57
C ARG A 42 -0.83 -1.68 19.44
N LYS A 43 -0.48 -2.98 19.31
CA LYS A 43 0.49 -3.63 20.21
C LYS A 43 1.91 -3.70 19.65
N GLN A 44 2.09 -3.58 18.33
CA GLN A 44 3.38 -3.85 17.69
C GLN A 44 3.89 -2.64 16.90
N ILE A 45 3.01 -1.91 16.19
CA ILE A 45 3.40 -0.82 15.29
C ILE A 45 3.46 0.53 16.04
N GLU A 46 2.38 0.93 16.71
CA GLU A 46 2.33 2.17 17.49
C GLU A 46 3.41 2.24 18.58
N PRO A 47 3.64 1.17 19.40
CA PRO A 47 4.72 1.18 20.38
C PRO A 47 6.12 1.22 19.77
N GLY A 48 6.27 0.78 18.50
CA GLY A 48 7.51 0.87 17.74
C GLY A 48 7.87 2.30 17.31
N GLY A 49 6.94 3.25 17.47
CA GLY A 49 7.18 4.67 17.20
C GLY A 49 6.50 5.22 15.95
N VAL A 50 5.78 4.41 15.17
CA VAL A 50 4.95 4.88 14.03
C VAL A 50 3.76 5.67 14.57
N LYS A 51 3.59 6.91 14.07
CA LYS A 51 2.59 7.87 14.57
C LYS A 51 1.67 8.40 13.50
N ASP A 52 2.06 8.29 12.24
CA ASP A 52 1.27 8.80 11.13
C ASP A 52 -0.09 8.09 11.08
N LYS A 53 -1.17 8.88 11.15
CA LYS A 53 -2.54 8.35 11.20
C LYS A 53 -2.98 7.72 9.88
N VAL A 54 -2.43 8.19 8.75
CA VAL A 54 -2.72 7.66 7.42
C VAL A 54 -2.13 6.27 7.30
N VAL A 55 -0.85 6.12 7.67
CA VAL A 55 -0.14 4.83 7.70
C VAL A 55 -0.80 3.85 8.67
N LEU A 56 -1.09 4.27 9.89
CA LEU A 56 -1.76 3.41 10.89
C LEU A 56 -3.16 2.95 10.41
N ARG A 57 -3.89 3.80 9.68
CA ARG A 57 -5.17 3.43 9.04
C ARG A 57 -4.95 2.41 7.93
N ALA A 58 -3.99 2.64 7.03
CA ALA A 58 -3.63 1.73 5.96
C ALA A 58 -3.27 0.33 6.51
N MET A 59 -2.44 0.27 7.55
CA MET A 59 -2.06 -0.98 8.22
C MET A 59 -3.25 -1.71 8.89
N ARG A 60 -4.27 -0.99 9.33
CA ARG A 60 -5.51 -1.59 9.86
C ARG A 60 -6.44 -2.12 8.76
N ARG A 61 -6.31 -1.60 7.53
CA ARG A 61 -7.18 -1.97 6.41
C ARG A 61 -6.59 -3.09 5.58
N ALA A 62 -5.30 -3.02 5.22
CA ALA A 62 -4.64 -4.00 4.36
C ALA A 62 -4.66 -5.43 4.96
N PRO A 63 -5.30 -6.41 4.31
CA PRO A 63 -5.55 -7.75 4.86
C PRO A 63 -4.33 -8.66 4.72
N ARG A 64 -3.29 -8.45 5.53
CA ARG A 64 -1.99 -9.14 5.43
C ARG A 64 -2.09 -10.67 5.31
N HIS A 65 -3.12 -11.28 5.91
CA HIS A 65 -3.32 -12.73 5.87
C HIS A 65 -3.63 -13.27 4.46
N LEU A 66 -4.04 -12.43 3.51
CA LEU A 66 -4.23 -12.80 2.10
C LEU A 66 -2.91 -12.83 1.31
N PHE A 67 -1.84 -12.23 1.83
CA PHE A 67 -0.53 -12.11 1.19
C PHE A 67 0.52 -13.09 1.74
N VAL A 68 0.10 -14.08 2.52
CA VAL A 68 0.99 -15.12 3.07
C VAL A 68 0.54 -16.50 2.60
N PRO A 69 1.48 -17.45 2.42
CA PRO A 69 1.11 -18.85 2.15
C PRO A 69 0.20 -19.41 3.25
N GLU A 70 -0.75 -20.29 2.88
CA GLU A 70 -1.77 -20.85 3.76
C GLU A 70 -1.21 -21.34 5.11
N ARG A 71 -0.07 -22.06 5.09
CA ARG A 71 0.60 -22.56 6.31
C ARG A 71 1.05 -21.47 7.29
N PHE A 72 1.10 -20.20 6.86
CA PHE A 72 1.51 -19.06 7.69
C PHE A 72 0.36 -18.12 8.04
N VAL A 73 -0.86 -18.38 7.57
CA VAL A 73 -2.03 -17.52 7.84
C VAL A 73 -2.24 -17.30 9.35
N GLY A 74 -2.04 -18.34 10.18
CA GLY A 74 -2.13 -18.20 11.64
C GLY A 74 -1.09 -17.24 12.26
N ALA A 75 0.03 -17.00 11.56
CA ALA A 75 1.09 -16.10 12.02
C ALA A 75 1.12 -14.76 11.24
N ALA A 76 0.14 -14.52 10.36
CA ALA A 76 0.16 -13.37 9.45
C ALA A 76 0.31 -12.02 10.16
N TYR A 77 -0.22 -11.89 11.36
CA TYR A 77 -0.21 -10.64 12.14
C TYR A 77 0.85 -10.60 13.25
N ALA A 78 1.75 -11.60 13.30
CA ALA A 78 2.92 -11.55 14.17
C ALA A 78 3.97 -10.59 13.59
N ASP A 79 4.63 -9.79 14.46
CA ASP A 79 5.62 -8.78 14.04
C ASP A 79 6.97 -9.41 13.66
N ARG A 80 6.94 -10.20 12.62
CA ARG A 80 8.11 -10.87 12.04
C ARG A 80 7.96 -11.08 10.54
N PRO A 81 9.07 -11.23 9.78
CA PRO A 81 9.01 -11.66 8.38
C PRO A 81 8.53 -13.11 8.28
N LEU A 82 7.85 -13.45 7.19
CA LEU A 82 7.39 -14.81 6.88
C LEU A 82 7.82 -15.22 5.48
N PRO A 83 8.23 -16.49 5.27
CA PRO A 83 8.61 -16.99 3.95
C PRO A 83 7.43 -16.96 2.97
N ILE A 84 7.69 -16.47 1.74
CA ILE A 84 6.70 -16.45 0.66
C ILE A 84 7.09 -17.32 -0.54
N GLY A 85 8.18 -18.06 -0.43
CA GLY A 85 8.75 -18.89 -1.51
C GLY A 85 9.91 -18.18 -2.21
N TYR A 86 10.58 -18.90 -3.09
CA TYR A 86 11.70 -18.40 -3.91
C TYR A 86 12.84 -17.74 -3.12
N GLY A 87 13.03 -18.12 -1.84
CA GLY A 87 13.99 -17.48 -0.94
C GLY A 87 13.60 -16.09 -0.47
N GLN A 88 12.38 -15.63 -0.76
CA GLN A 88 11.87 -14.31 -0.38
C GLN A 88 10.95 -14.37 0.84
N THR A 89 10.73 -13.20 1.44
CA THR A 89 9.86 -13.03 2.62
C THR A 89 8.94 -11.82 2.46
N ILE A 90 7.73 -11.92 3.01
CA ILE A 90 6.94 -10.73 3.33
C ILE A 90 7.58 -10.04 4.54
N SER A 91 7.81 -8.76 4.47
CA SER A 91 8.48 -7.97 5.52
C SER A 91 7.69 -7.97 6.83
N GLN A 92 8.39 -7.80 7.96
CA GLN A 92 7.80 -7.58 9.28
C GLN A 92 6.81 -6.40 9.24
N PRO A 93 5.60 -6.51 9.84
CA PRO A 93 4.61 -5.44 9.85
C PRO A 93 5.14 -4.08 10.31
N TYR A 94 5.91 -4.04 11.38
CA TYR A 94 6.53 -2.81 11.85
C TYR A 94 7.42 -2.15 10.78
N ILE A 95 8.22 -2.94 10.06
CA ILE A 95 9.11 -2.41 9.01
C ILE A 95 8.31 -1.85 7.83
N VAL A 96 7.22 -2.53 7.41
CA VAL A 96 6.31 -2.00 6.39
C VAL A 96 5.77 -0.63 6.80
N ALA A 97 5.25 -0.52 8.01
CA ALA A 97 4.69 0.74 8.52
C ALA A 97 5.74 1.85 8.65
N ALA A 98 6.92 1.54 9.23
CA ALA A 98 8.00 2.50 9.42
C ALA A 98 8.57 3.02 8.09
N MET A 99 8.71 2.14 7.08
CA MET A 99 9.15 2.55 5.75
C MET A 99 8.11 3.42 5.05
N THR A 100 6.83 3.09 5.19
CA THR A 100 5.73 3.87 4.59
C THR A 100 5.62 5.25 5.25
N GLU A 101 5.77 5.35 6.58
CA GLU A 101 5.76 6.63 7.31
C GLU A 101 6.86 7.60 6.84
N GLU A 102 8.06 7.09 6.57
CA GLU A 102 9.18 7.93 6.12
C GLU A 102 9.00 8.47 4.69
N LEU A 103 8.09 7.89 3.91
CA LEU A 103 7.72 8.42 2.59
C LEU A 103 6.85 9.67 2.68
N ASP A 104 6.08 9.85 3.79
CA ASP A 104 5.21 11.02 4.03
C ASP A 104 4.21 11.25 2.88
N LEU A 105 3.49 10.15 2.53
CA LEU A 105 2.61 10.10 1.37
C LEU A 105 1.29 10.84 1.59
N GLU A 106 0.83 11.49 0.53
CA GLU A 106 -0.50 12.08 0.42
C GLU A 106 -1.34 11.34 -0.64
N ALA A 107 -2.65 11.57 -0.62
CA ALA A 107 -3.54 11.04 -1.64
C ALA A 107 -3.21 11.64 -3.02
N GLY A 108 -3.06 10.77 -4.03
CA GLY A 108 -2.67 11.15 -5.39
C GLY A 108 -1.16 11.19 -5.63
N ASP A 109 -0.32 10.91 -4.62
CA ASP A 109 1.11 10.73 -4.85
C ASP A 109 1.37 9.48 -5.69
N LYS A 110 2.27 9.61 -6.66
CA LYS A 110 2.72 8.50 -7.50
C LYS A 110 3.88 7.76 -6.84
N VAL A 111 3.69 6.48 -6.56
CA VAL A 111 4.65 5.66 -5.80
C VAL A 111 5.19 4.50 -6.63
N LEU A 112 6.51 4.33 -6.63
CA LEU A 112 7.16 3.13 -7.15
C LEU A 112 7.63 2.24 -6.00
N GLU A 113 7.15 1.00 -5.98
CA GLU A 113 7.73 -0.08 -5.17
C GLU A 113 8.70 -0.91 -6.00
N VAL A 114 9.87 -1.22 -5.45
CA VAL A 114 10.84 -2.14 -6.04
C VAL A 114 10.99 -3.36 -5.13
N GLY A 115 10.47 -4.49 -5.60
CA GLY A 115 10.40 -5.76 -4.88
C GLY A 115 8.98 -6.06 -4.38
N THR A 116 8.03 -6.28 -5.28
CA THR A 116 6.62 -6.58 -4.97
C THR A 116 6.46 -7.74 -3.98
N GLY A 117 7.27 -8.79 -4.16
CA GLY A 117 7.26 -9.97 -3.31
C GLY A 117 5.89 -10.62 -3.18
N SER A 118 5.22 -10.39 -2.05
CA SER A 118 3.86 -10.88 -1.81
C SER A 118 2.75 -9.94 -2.29
N GLY A 119 3.06 -8.66 -2.56
CA GLY A 119 2.08 -7.60 -2.83
C GLY A 119 1.60 -6.85 -1.58
N TYR A 120 2.00 -7.25 -0.36
CA TYR A 120 1.48 -6.63 0.86
C TYR A 120 1.90 -5.18 1.04
N GLN A 121 3.16 -4.83 0.74
CA GLN A 121 3.61 -3.43 0.80
C GLN A 121 2.84 -2.58 -0.23
N ALA A 122 2.65 -3.09 -1.46
CA ALA A 122 1.83 -2.42 -2.47
C ALA A 122 0.38 -2.20 -2.00
N ALA A 123 -0.24 -3.21 -1.36
CA ALA A 123 -1.57 -3.09 -0.78
C ALA A 123 -1.64 -2.01 0.33
N VAL A 124 -0.60 -1.87 1.15
CA VAL A 124 -0.52 -0.80 2.17
C VAL A 124 -0.40 0.57 1.52
N LEU A 125 0.38 0.70 0.43
CA LEU A 125 0.49 1.94 -0.34
C LEU A 125 -0.85 2.31 -0.99
N ALA A 126 -1.56 1.34 -1.58
CA ALA A 126 -2.87 1.51 -2.21
C ALA A 126 -3.99 1.94 -1.24
N GLU A 127 -3.82 1.73 0.07
CA GLU A 127 -4.71 2.32 1.09
C GLU A 127 -4.49 3.82 1.31
N ILE A 128 -3.45 4.39 0.70
CA ILE A 128 -3.06 5.81 0.84
C ILE A 128 -3.23 6.57 -0.47
N THR A 129 -2.82 5.97 -1.59
CA THR A 129 -2.88 6.57 -2.94
C THR A 129 -3.32 5.53 -3.97
N ASP A 130 -3.92 5.98 -5.06
CA ASP A 130 -4.36 5.17 -6.21
C ASP A 130 -3.30 5.04 -7.32
N GLU A 131 -2.14 5.72 -7.19
CA GLU A 131 -1.04 5.73 -8.17
C GLU A 131 0.13 4.83 -7.71
N VAL A 132 -0.09 3.51 -7.60
CA VAL A 132 0.91 2.54 -7.11
C VAL A 132 1.43 1.65 -8.23
N TYR A 133 2.74 1.70 -8.44
CA TYR A 133 3.50 0.92 -9.41
C TYR A 133 4.49 0.01 -8.69
N SER A 134 4.54 -1.28 -9.02
CA SER A 134 5.40 -2.24 -8.32
C SER A 134 6.15 -3.13 -9.30
N ILE A 135 7.45 -3.34 -9.07
CA ILE A 135 8.32 -4.15 -9.91
C ILE A 135 8.83 -5.36 -9.13
N GLU A 136 8.72 -6.55 -9.75
CA GLU A 136 9.20 -7.82 -9.19
C GLU A 136 10.08 -8.55 -10.22
N ILE A 137 11.29 -8.95 -9.80
CA ILE A 137 12.24 -9.64 -10.67
C ILE A 137 11.93 -11.15 -10.81
N ILE A 138 11.19 -11.72 -9.88
CA ILE A 138 10.80 -13.13 -9.89
C ILE A 138 9.42 -13.27 -10.51
N GLY A 139 9.33 -13.62 -11.80
CA GLY A 139 8.08 -13.65 -12.56
C GLY A 139 6.95 -14.40 -11.87
N LYS A 140 7.24 -15.54 -11.19
CA LYS A 140 6.24 -16.28 -10.43
C LYS A 140 5.72 -15.57 -9.18
N LEU A 141 6.52 -14.67 -8.59
CA LEU A 141 6.05 -13.79 -7.53
C LEU A 141 5.21 -12.65 -8.07
N ALA A 142 5.63 -12.04 -9.18
CA ALA A 142 4.84 -11.01 -9.87
C ALA A 142 3.44 -11.50 -10.22
N GLU A 143 3.33 -12.65 -10.92
CA GLU A 143 2.07 -13.29 -11.29
C GLU A 143 1.17 -13.61 -10.07
N ARG A 144 1.78 -14.01 -8.95
CA ARG A 144 1.04 -14.29 -7.73
C ARG A 144 0.59 -13.02 -7.02
N ALA A 145 1.48 -12.04 -6.90
CA ALA A 145 1.17 -10.77 -6.24
C ALA A 145 0.02 -10.02 -6.96
N GLU A 146 0.02 -10.01 -8.30
CA GLU A 146 -1.07 -9.44 -9.09
C GLU A 146 -2.42 -10.10 -8.76
N LYS A 147 -2.46 -11.45 -8.68
CA LYS A 147 -3.67 -12.19 -8.31
C LYS A 147 -4.10 -11.92 -6.86
N ASP A 148 -3.15 -11.93 -5.93
CA ASP A 148 -3.44 -11.74 -4.50
C ASP A 148 -3.92 -10.30 -4.23
N LEU A 149 -3.36 -9.30 -4.94
CA LEU A 149 -3.82 -7.91 -4.91
C LEU A 149 -5.25 -7.78 -5.44
N ALA A 150 -5.54 -8.32 -6.62
CA ALA A 150 -6.89 -8.31 -7.20
C ALA A 150 -7.91 -9.00 -6.27
N GLN A 151 -7.58 -10.16 -5.70
CA GLN A 151 -8.44 -10.86 -4.74
C GLN A 151 -8.68 -10.06 -3.45
N ALA A 152 -7.71 -9.22 -3.08
CA ALA A 152 -7.82 -8.35 -1.90
C ALA A 152 -8.52 -7.01 -2.20
N GLY A 153 -8.88 -6.74 -3.48
CA GLY A 153 -9.59 -5.54 -3.91
C GLY A 153 -8.68 -4.35 -4.21
N TYR A 154 -7.42 -4.61 -4.60
CA TYR A 154 -6.42 -3.61 -5.01
C TYR A 154 -6.10 -3.76 -6.51
N ASP A 155 -7.13 -3.74 -7.36
CA ASP A 155 -7.02 -3.93 -8.82
C ASP A 155 -6.28 -2.77 -9.51
N GLU A 156 -6.19 -1.61 -8.88
CA GLU A 156 -5.51 -0.41 -9.37
C GLU A 156 -3.99 -0.47 -9.26
N VAL A 157 -3.44 -1.40 -8.47
CA VAL A 157 -1.98 -1.56 -8.35
C VAL A 157 -1.41 -2.18 -9.62
N GLU A 158 -0.54 -1.44 -10.31
CA GLU A 158 0.16 -1.96 -11.48
C GLU A 158 1.41 -2.76 -11.08
N VAL A 159 1.42 -4.06 -11.40
CA VAL A 159 2.57 -4.94 -11.15
C VAL A 159 3.28 -5.27 -12.44
N ARG A 160 4.63 -5.12 -12.47
CA ARG A 160 5.47 -5.48 -13.61
C ARG A 160 6.55 -6.48 -13.22
N HIS A 161 6.68 -7.56 -14.01
CA HIS A 161 7.88 -8.41 -13.99
C HIS A 161 9.05 -7.68 -14.65
N GLY A 162 10.17 -7.49 -13.92
CA GLY A 162 11.35 -6.81 -14.45
C GLY A 162 12.45 -6.56 -13.42
N ASP A 163 13.60 -6.08 -13.91
CA ASP A 163 14.74 -5.72 -13.06
C ASP A 163 14.52 -4.32 -12.46
N GLY A 164 14.16 -4.28 -11.20
CA GLY A 164 13.86 -3.05 -10.46
C GLY A 164 15.01 -2.05 -10.32
N PHE A 165 16.26 -2.45 -10.65
CA PHE A 165 17.38 -1.51 -10.70
C PHE A 165 17.14 -0.36 -11.68
N PHE A 166 16.43 -0.62 -12.78
CA PHE A 166 16.16 0.36 -13.80
C PHE A 166 14.94 1.23 -13.49
N GLY A 167 14.17 0.88 -12.44
CA GLY A 167 12.91 1.54 -12.12
C GLY A 167 11.85 1.31 -13.19
N TRP A 168 10.95 2.29 -13.36
CA TRP A 168 9.87 2.26 -14.35
C TRP A 168 9.77 3.61 -15.07
N GLU A 169 10.56 3.78 -16.12
CA GLU A 169 10.76 5.06 -16.78
C GLU A 169 9.47 5.63 -17.41
N GLU A 170 8.60 4.73 -17.92
CA GLU A 170 7.34 5.13 -18.56
C GLU A 170 6.36 5.85 -17.60
N HIS A 171 6.46 5.58 -16.31
CA HIS A 171 5.61 6.19 -15.29
C HIS A 171 6.31 7.28 -14.45
N ALA A 172 7.63 7.45 -14.66
CA ALA A 172 8.39 8.51 -13.97
C ALA A 172 7.92 9.92 -14.38
N PRO A 173 8.10 10.95 -13.52
CA PRO A 173 8.72 10.87 -12.20
C PRO A 173 7.75 10.39 -11.10
N PHE A 174 8.33 9.87 -10.00
CA PHE A 174 7.60 9.40 -8.82
C PHE A 174 7.75 10.38 -7.65
N ASP A 175 6.66 10.62 -6.93
CA ASP A 175 6.67 11.40 -5.69
C ASP A 175 7.40 10.64 -4.58
N ALA A 176 7.24 9.31 -4.56
CA ALA A 176 7.95 8.45 -3.63
C ALA A 176 8.43 7.14 -4.28
N ILE A 177 9.55 6.61 -3.75
CA ILE A 177 10.09 5.30 -4.13
C ILE A 177 10.37 4.49 -2.86
N ILE A 178 9.87 3.25 -2.81
CA ILE A 178 10.17 2.31 -1.73
C ILE A 178 10.86 1.07 -2.28
N VAL A 179 11.98 0.69 -1.67
CA VAL A 179 12.75 -0.49 -2.09
C VAL A 179 12.73 -1.52 -0.97
N THR A 180 12.27 -2.72 -1.26
CA THR A 180 12.05 -3.80 -0.28
C THR A 180 13.07 -4.93 -0.35
N ALA A 181 14.16 -4.72 -1.09
CA ALA A 181 15.34 -5.57 -1.16
C ALA A 181 16.61 -4.72 -1.01
N ALA A 182 17.70 -5.28 -0.47
CA ALA A 182 18.92 -4.52 -0.17
C ALA A 182 19.94 -4.58 -1.29
N PRO A 183 20.15 -3.49 -2.09
CA PRO A 183 21.30 -3.34 -2.96
C PRO A 183 22.55 -2.96 -2.16
N SER A 184 23.73 -3.15 -2.77
CA SER A 184 25.02 -2.70 -2.17
C SER A 184 25.18 -1.17 -2.20
N SER A 185 24.49 -0.48 -3.11
CA SER A 185 24.46 0.98 -3.25
C SER A 185 23.13 1.41 -3.85
N ILE A 186 22.77 2.68 -3.70
CA ILE A 186 21.53 3.23 -4.25
C ILE A 186 21.59 3.19 -5.78
N PRO A 187 20.63 2.58 -6.48
CA PRO A 187 20.60 2.53 -7.94
C PRO A 187 20.42 3.93 -8.55
N PRO A 188 21.37 4.42 -9.39
CA PRO A 188 21.26 5.75 -9.97
C PRO A 188 19.97 6.00 -10.81
N PRO A 189 19.42 5.00 -11.54
CA PRO A 189 18.16 5.21 -12.25
C PRO A 189 16.98 5.58 -11.33
N LEU A 190 16.93 5.04 -10.10
CA LEU A 190 15.88 5.37 -9.15
C LEU A 190 15.97 6.82 -8.68
N LEU A 191 17.21 7.33 -8.44
CA LEU A 191 17.40 8.75 -8.10
C LEU A 191 16.96 9.69 -9.24
N LYS A 192 17.17 9.28 -10.50
CA LYS A 192 16.73 10.06 -11.67
C LYS A 192 15.20 10.11 -11.77
N GLN A 193 14.53 9.00 -11.45
CA GLN A 193 13.08 8.86 -11.52
C GLN A 193 12.34 9.44 -10.30
N LEU A 194 13.08 9.78 -9.23
CA LEU A 194 12.51 10.49 -8.08
C LEU A 194 12.28 11.96 -8.45
N LYS A 195 11.09 12.46 -8.20
CA LYS A 195 10.65 13.85 -8.44
C LYS A 195 11.44 14.82 -7.54
N PRO A 196 11.71 16.06 -7.94
CA PRO A 196 12.08 17.13 -7.01
C PRO A 196 11.05 17.22 -5.88
N GLY A 197 11.50 17.41 -4.64
CA GLY A 197 10.69 17.30 -3.43
C GLY A 197 10.43 15.86 -2.96
N GLY A 198 10.67 14.85 -3.80
CA GLY A 198 10.33 13.45 -3.55
C GLY A 198 11.23 12.74 -2.52
N ARG A 199 10.76 11.58 -2.06
CA ARG A 199 11.43 10.76 -1.04
C ARG A 199 11.62 9.33 -1.50
N MET A 200 12.75 8.72 -1.14
CA MET A 200 12.98 7.30 -1.33
C MET A 200 13.42 6.65 -0.03
N VAL A 201 12.80 5.52 0.30
CA VAL A 201 13.21 4.67 1.42
C VAL A 201 13.79 3.38 0.88
N ILE A 202 15.03 3.09 1.25
CA ILE A 202 15.80 1.98 0.68
C ILE A 202 16.75 1.35 1.71
N PRO A 203 16.76 0.03 1.90
CA PRO A 203 17.81 -0.65 2.65
C PRO A 203 19.09 -0.74 1.79
N VAL A 204 20.22 -0.36 2.33
CA VAL A 204 21.51 -0.46 1.62
C VAL A 204 22.52 -1.22 2.46
N GLY A 205 23.27 -2.12 1.82
CA GLY A 205 24.32 -2.88 2.45
C GLY A 205 24.53 -4.27 1.85
N SER A 206 25.52 -4.98 2.40
CA SER A 206 25.87 -6.33 1.94
C SER A 206 24.90 -7.38 2.47
N SER A 207 24.60 -8.40 1.66
CA SER A 207 23.81 -9.57 2.09
C SER A 207 24.42 -10.34 3.27
N PHE A 208 25.75 -10.22 3.44
CA PHE A 208 26.51 -10.88 4.50
C PHE A 208 26.99 -9.92 5.60
N GLY A 209 26.67 -8.63 5.48
CA GLY A 209 27.11 -7.57 6.39
C GLY A 209 25.97 -6.77 6.97
N ALA A 210 26.31 -5.61 7.53
CA ALA A 210 25.36 -4.68 8.05
C ALA A 210 24.57 -4.01 6.91
N GLN A 211 23.25 -3.95 7.05
CA GLN A 211 22.37 -3.16 6.20
C GLN A 211 21.75 -2.03 7.02
N ARG A 212 21.58 -0.89 6.41
CA ARG A 212 20.91 0.26 7.01
C ARG A 212 19.77 0.71 6.13
N LEU A 213 18.65 0.99 6.76
CA LEU A 213 17.54 1.66 6.10
C LEU A 213 17.88 3.13 5.94
N LEU A 214 17.79 3.63 4.73
CA LEU A 214 18.11 5.01 4.38
C LEU A 214 16.86 5.72 3.90
N LEU A 215 16.69 6.98 4.32
CA LEU A 215 15.81 7.94 3.68
C LEU A 215 16.65 8.82 2.76
N VAL A 216 16.32 8.84 1.49
CA VAL A 216 16.85 9.78 0.50
C VAL A 216 15.80 10.83 0.23
N ARG A 217 16.19 12.09 0.23
CA ARG A 217 15.35 13.22 -0.18
C ARG A 217 16.00 13.91 -1.36
N LYS A 218 15.19 14.24 -2.35
CA LYS A 218 15.61 15.06 -3.48
C LYS A 218 14.97 16.44 -3.28
N ASP A 219 15.79 17.48 -3.26
CA ASP A 219 15.30 18.85 -3.13
C ASP A 219 14.78 19.41 -4.46
N GLU A 220 14.29 20.65 -4.43
CA GLU A 220 13.73 21.30 -5.62
C GLU A 220 14.78 21.61 -6.70
N ASP A 221 16.07 21.72 -6.32
CA ASP A 221 17.18 21.92 -7.23
C ASP A 221 17.67 20.59 -7.86
N GLY A 222 17.15 19.46 -7.38
CA GLY A 222 17.49 18.11 -7.84
C GLY A 222 18.64 17.46 -7.11
N ASP A 223 19.20 18.11 -6.09
CA ASP A 223 20.24 17.56 -5.24
C ASP A 223 19.67 16.54 -4.25
N THR A 224 20.48 15.52 -3.92
CA THR A 224 20.01 14.45 -3.03
C THR A 224 20.75 14.47 -1.71
N SER A 225 19.99 14.33 -0.63
CA SER A 225 20.50 14.11 0.73
C SER A 225 20.09 12.74 1.25
N THR A 226 20.90 12.16 2.15
CA THR A 226 20.64 10.82 2.69
C THR A 226 20.75 10.82 4.20
N ARG A 227 19.72 10.29 4.87
CA ARG A 227 19.67 10.08 6.32
C ARG A 227 19.57 8.60 6.65
N SER A 228 20.45 8.10 7.53
CA SER A 228 20.33 6.73 8.04
C SER A 228 19.27 6.66 9.14
N LEU A 229 18.31 5.74 8.97
CA LEU A 229 17.17 5.55 9.89
C LEU A 229 17.49 4.53 10.97
N MET A 230 17.67 3.27 10.57
CA MET A 230 17.90 2.17 11.50
C MET A 230 18.68 1.02 10.84
N PRO A 231 19.29 0.12 11.63
CA PRO A 231 19.82 -1.14 11.10
C PRO A 231 18.65 -2.06 10.72
N VAL A 232 18.78 -2.77 9.59
CA VAL A 232 17.75 -3.68 9.05
C VAL A 232 18.37 -4.93 8.46
N ARG A 233 17.51 -5.91 8.13
CA ARG A 233 17.91 -7.09 7.38
C ARG A 233 16.86 -7.42 6.32
N PHE A 234 17.21 -7.17 5.08
CA PHE A 234 16.43 -7.48 3.89
C PHE A 234 17.07 -8.58 3.05
N VAL A 235 16.26 -9.20 2.19
CA VAL A 235 16.76 -10.09 1.13
C VAL A 235 17.66 -9.32 0.17
N PRO A 236 18.61 -10.00 -0.51
CA PRO A 236 19.48 -9.34 -1.48
C PRO A 236 18.67 -8.75 -2.64
N PHE A 237 19.09 -7.58 -3.09
CA PHE A 237 18.62 -7.00 -4.34
C PHE A 237 19.20 -7.79 -5.52
N THR A 238 18.38 -8.64 -6.13
CA THR A 238 18.78 -9.45 -7.29
C THR A 238 18.70 -8.65 -8.59
N ARG A 239 19.54 -9.03 -9.55
CA ARG A 239 19.62 -8.46 -10.90
C ARG A 239 19.42 -9.56 -11.93
N GLU A 240 18.88 -9.22 -13.10
CA GLU A 240 18.95 -10.13 -14.24
C GLU A 240 20.41 -10.43 -14.60
N LYS A 241 20.72 -11.70 -14.81
CA LYS A 241 22.05 -12.09 -15.34
C LYS A 241 22.07 -11.68 -16.81
N ARG A 242 22.93 -10.73 -17.13
CA ARG A 242 23.27 -10.41 -18.52
C ARG A 242 24.15 -11.50 -19.11
#